data_becaa044b45abe8f1279357aa3f5e55c
#
_entry.id   becaa044b45abe8f1279357aa3f5e55c
#
_cell.length_a   1.000
_cell.length_b   1.000
_cell.length_c   1.000
_cell.angle_alpha   90.00
_cell.angle_beta   90.00
_cell.angle_gamma   90.00
#
_symmetry.space_group_name_H-M   'P 1'
#
loop_
_entity.id
_entity.type
_entity.pdbx_description
1 polymer ?
#
loop_
_entity_poly.entity_id
_entity_poly.type
_entity_poly.pdbx_seq_one_letter_code
_entity_poly.pdbx_strand_id
1 'polypeptide(L)'
;MESATPRCAELHSPPHWRVVDFISDLHLQASEPETFEAWAQYMAHTPADAVLILGDLFEVWVGDDAALEPTSFEARCAAVLCSTAQTKAVYFMHGNRDFLVGPAFLQACQVTGLDDPTALNFAGQRWLLSHGDALCLDDVDYLQFRAQVRSPQWQQHFLAQPLEQRRAIARNIRTQSESRKHAGTVYADVDSTAACQWLQAAHASTLIHGHTHRPAEHDLGNGLHSTVLSDWDLAATPHRAEVLRLTDSGLQRIPLA
;
A
#
# COMPACT_ATOMS: atom_id res chain seq x y z
N MET A 1 2.69 -22.13 -13.74
CA MET A 1 1.94 -21.21 -14.62
C MET A 1 2.86 -20.03 -14.85
N GLU A 2 3.19 -19.67 -16.10
CA GLU A 2 3.91 -18.43 -16.36
C GLU A 2 3.03 -17.27 -15.89
N SER A 3 3.51 -16.50 -14.93
CA SER A 3 2.86 -15.28 -14.47
C SER A 3 2.86 -14.31 -15.66
N ALA A 4 1.68 -14.05 -16.22
CA ALA A 4 1.57 -13.03 -17.25
C ALA A 4 2.04 -11.70 -16.65
N THR A 5 3.05 -11.09 -17.25
CA THR A 5 3.54 -9.78 -16.83
C THR A 5 2.39 -8.78 -16.91
N PRO A 6 1.99 -8.14 -15.82
CA PRO A 6 0.85 -7.24 -15.86
C PRO A 6 1.15 -5.99 -16.69
N ARG A 7 0.10 -5.38 -17.22
CA ARG A 7 0.24 -4.06 -17.83
C ARG A 7 0.60 -3.06 -16.75
N CYS A 8 1.75 -2.44 -16.90
CA CYS A 8 2.24 -1.41 -15.97
C CYS A 8 1.62 -0.05 -16.33
N ALA A 9 1.04 0.64 -15.36
CA ALA A 9 0.64 2.04 -15.50
C ALA A 9 1.86 2.97 -15.40
N GLU A 10 1.70 4.23 -15.83
CA GLU A 10 2.77 5.23 -15.84
C GLU A 10 2.41 6.42 -14.96
N LEU A 11 3.33 6.82 -14.10
CA LEU A 11 3.28 8.08 -13.35
C LEU A 11 4.51 8.92 -13.71
N HIS A 12 4.27 10.07 -14.32
CA HIS A 12 5.34 11.02 -14.62
C HIS A 12 5.35 12.12 -13.56
N SER A 13 6.44 12.24 -12.81
CA SER A 13 6.59 13.29 -11.83
C SER A 13 6.62 14.67 -12.54
N PRO A 14 5.86 15.65 -12.04
CA PRO A 14 6.01 17.03 -12.49
C PRO A 14 7.46 17.53 -12.31
N PRO A 15 7.96 18.42 -13.19
CA PRO A 15 9.35 18.87 -13.13
C PRO A 15 9.75 19.60 -11.84
N HIS A 16 8.78 20.07 -11.07
CA HIS A 16 9.04 20.74 -9.80
C HIS A 16 9.23 19.81 -8.61
N TRP A 17 8.86 18.53 -8.72
CA TRP A 17 9.07 17.57 -7.62
C TRP A 17 10.55 17.37 -7.36
N ARG A 18 10.94 17.43 -6.10
CA ARG A 18 12.29 17.19 -5.60
C ARG A 18 12.33 16.04 -4.61
N VAL A 19 11.23 15.81 -3.91
CA VAL A 19 11.13 14.82 -2.85
C VAL A 19 9.83 14.03 -3.01
N VAL A 20 9.95 12.72 -3.08
CA VAL A 20 8.83 11.77 -3.11
C VAL A 20 8.98 10.80 -1.95
N ASP A 21 7.96 10.70 -1.13
CA ASP A 21 7.92 9.77 0.00
C ASP A 21 7.03 8.57 -0.31
N PHE A 22 7.47 7.38 0.08
CA PHE A 22 6.71 6.14 0.00
C PHE A 22 6.45 5.59 1.40
N ILE A 23 5.21 5.18 1.64
CA ILE A 23 4.77 4.50 2.85
C ILE A 23 3.83 3.34 2.47
N SER A 24 3.76 2.30 3.29
CA SER A 24 2.81 1.19 3.16
C SER A 24 2.60 0.50 4.50
N ASP A 25 1.63 -0.41 4.54
CA ASP A 25 1.44 -1.33 5.67
C ASP A 25 1.29 -0.61 7.03
N LEU A 26 0.50 0.47 7.03
CA LEU A 26 0.20 1.22 8.25
C LEU A 26 -0.89 0.56 9.10
N HIS A 27 -1.78 -0.20 8.43
CA HIS A 27 -2.85 -0.94 9.10
C HIS A 27 -3.68 -0.10 10.07
N LEU A 28 -3.97 1.15 9.71
CA LEU A 28 -4.67 2.11 10.55
C LEU A 28 -6.01 1.56 11.02
N GLN A 29 -6.21 1.60 12.33
CA GLN A 29 -7.43 1.15 13.00
C GLN A 29 -7.67 1.92 14.30
N ALA A 30 -8.94 1.98 14.73
CA ALA A 30 -9.34 2.77 15.90
C ALA A 30 -8.72 2.26 17.22
N SER A 31 -8.33 0.98 17.28
CA SER A 31 -7.69 0.37 18.46
C SER A 31 -6.21 0.72 18.60
N GLU A 32 -5.58 1.30 17.59
CA GLU A 32 -4.17 1.67 17.57
C GLU A 32 -4.00 3.18 17.35
N PRO A 33 -4.37 4.01 18.34
CA PRO A 33 -4.35 5.46 18.19
C PRO A 33 -2.93 6.02 18.00
N GLU A 34 -1.91 5.38 18.56
CA GLU A 34 -0.53 5.85 18.47
C GLU A 34 -0.01 5.81 17.02
N THR A 35 -0.30 4.73 16.28
CA THR A 35 0.04 4.62 14.86
C THR A 35 -0.70 5.67 14.02
N PHE A 36 -1.99 5.90 14.31
CA PHE A 36 -2.76 6.95 13.64
C PHE A 36 -2.18 8.34 13.90
N GLU A 37 -1.85 8.68 15.15
CA GLU A 37 -1.30 10.01 15.51
C GLU A 37 0.08 10.23 14.86
N ALA A 38 0.96 9.21 14.85
CA ALA A 38 2.26 9.29 14.19
C ALA A 38 2.11 9.53 12.68
N TRP A 39 1.18 8.81 12.04
CA TRP A 39 0.87 9.03 10.62
C TRP A 39 0.28 10.42 10.36
N ALA A 40 -0.67 10.87 11.16
CA ALA A 40 -1.28 12.19 10.99
C ALA A 40 -0.23 13.31 11.15
N GLN A 41 0.66 13.18 12.13
CA GLN A 41 1.76 14.11 12.34
C GLN A 41 2.75 14.09 11.16
N TYR A 42 3.13 12.93 10.67
CA TYR A 42 3.97 12.81 9.48
C TYR A 42 3.33 13.47 8.26
N MET A 43 2.07 13.16 7.96
CA MET A 43 1.34 13.71 6.82
C MET A 43 1.23 15.25 6.87
N ALA A 44 1.11 15.82 8.06
CA ALA A 44 1.06 17.27 8.27
C ALA A 44 2.42 17.97 8.04
N HIS A 45 3.54 17.29 8.30
CA HIS A 45 4.85 17.94 8.39
C HIS A 45 5.90 17.45 7.37
N THR A 46 5.62 16.37 6.61
CA THR A 46 6.59 15.89 5.62
C THR A 46 6.99 16.99 4.64
N PRO A 47 8.29 17.14 4.30
CA PRO A 47 8.75 18.08 3.27
C PRO A 47 8.53 17.57 1.84
N ALA A 48 7.93 16.37 1.66
CA ALA A 48 7.73 15.79 0.34
C ALA A 48 6.79 16.62 -0.53
N ASP A 49 7.07 16.64 -1.83
CA ASP A 49 6.17 17.19 -2.86
C ASP A 49 5.02 16.22 -3.13
N ALA A 50 5.31 14.93 -3.00
CA ALA A 50 4.33 13.85 -3.17
C ALA A 50 4.50 12.75 -2.12
N VAL A 51 3.37 12.19 -1.65
CA VAL A 51 3.31 10.99 -0.81
C VAL A 51 2.59 9.89 -1.58
N LEU A 52 3.26 8.77 -1.77
CA LEU A 52 2.73 7.58 -2.43
C LEU A 52 2.51 6.48 -1.39
N ILE A 53 1.24 6.14 -1.18
CA ILE A 53 0.81 5.09 -0.24
C ILE A 53 0.68 3.80 -1.04
N LEU A 54 1.58 2.85 -0.81
CA LEU A 54 1.66 1.61 -1.59
C LEU A 54 0.87 0.46 -0.96
N GLY A 55 -0.35 0.75 -0.53
CA GLY A 55 -1.31 -0.24 -0.01
C GLY A 55 -1.26 -0.44 1.49
N ASP A 56 -2.30 -1.07 2.00
CA ASP A 56 -2.52 -1.40 3.40
C ASP A 56 -2.39 -0.18 4.34
N LEU A 57 -2.93 0.98 3.87
CA LEU A 57 -3.12 2.14 4.73
C LEU A 57 -4.07 1.81 5.87
N PHE A 58 -5.17 1.12 5.55
CA PHE A 58 -6.17 0.70 6.52
C PHE A 58 -6.02 -0.78 6.86
N GLU A 59 -6.26 -1.13 8.12
CA GLU A 59 -6.30 -2.53 8.52
C GLU A 59 -7.43 -3.31 7.83
N VAL A 60 -8.53 -2.63 7.55
CA VAL A 60 -9.63 -3.14 6.74
C VAL A 60 -10.44 -1.99 6.16
N TRP A 61 -10.85 -2.13 4.90
CA TRP A 61 -11.82 -1.22 4.27
C TRP A 61 -12.98 -2.03 3.74
N VAL A 62 -14.19 -1.62 4.09
CA VAL A 62 -15.43 -2.37 3.74
C VAL A 62 -16.35 -1.61 2.79
N GLY A 63 -15.90 -0.47 2.27
CA GLY A 63 -16.61 0.39 1.33
C GLY A 63 -16.60 1.85 1.77
N ASP A 64 -16.73 2.76 0.81
CA ASP A 64 -16.56 4.20 1.00
C ASP A 64 -17.62 4.82 1.92
N ASP A 65 -18.79 4.20 2.04
CA ASP A 65 -19.86 4.61 2.95
C ASP A 65 -19.48 4.48 4.44
N ALA A 66 -18.43 3.71 4.77
CA ALA A 66 -17.89 3.67 6.13
C ALA A 66 -17.34 5.03 6.58
N ALA A 67 -16.86 5.85 5.66
CA ALA A 67 -16.33 7.18 5.94
C ALA A 67 -17.39 8.29 5.94
N LEU A 68 -18.64 7.99 5.63
CA LEU A 68 -19.73 9.01 5.60
C LEU A 68 -20.22 9.41 7.00
N GLU A 69 -19.98 8.58 8.01
CA GLU A 69 -20.29 8.93 9.38
C GLU A 69 -19.20 9.86 9.95
N PRO A 70 -19.51 11.12 10.32
CA PRO A 70 -18.49 12.11 10.70
C PRO A 70 -17.62 11.72 11.90
N THR A 71 -18.14 10.83 12.75
CA THR A 71 -17.44 10.36 13.97
C THR A 71 -16.68 9.05 13.74
N SER A 72 -16.76 8.45 12.55
CA SER A 72 -16.06 7.21 12.25
C SER A 72 -14.54 7.40 12.21
N PHE A 73 -13.83 6.32 12.42
CA PHE A 73 -12.38 6.31 12.29
C PHE A 73 -11.94 6.61 10.85
N GLU A 74 -12.67 6.05 9.89
CA GLU A 74 -12.45 6.27 8.47
C GLU A 74 -12.62 7.75 8.07
N ALA A 75 -13.58 8.47 8.67
CA ALA A 75 -13.75 9.91 8.46
C ALA A 75 -12.58 10.72 9.05
N ARG A 76 -12.01 10.31 10.17
CA ARG A 76 -10.80 10.93 10.74
C ARG A 76 -9.60 10.75 9.80
N CYS A 77 -9.42 9.56 9.24
CA CYS A 77 -8.37 9.30 8.24
C CYS A 77 -8.59 10.13 6.98
N ALA A 78 -9.84 10.23 6.50
CA ALA A 78 -10.20 11.09 5.37
C ALA A 78 -9.80 12.55 5.60
N ALA A 79 -10.04 13.08 6.81
CA ALA A 79 -9.67 14.45 7.16
C ALA A 79 -8.15 14.70 7.05
N VAL A 80 -7.31 13.74 7.47
CA VAL A 80 -5.85 13.83 7.33
C VAL A 80 -5.46 13.84 5.85
N LEU A 81 -5.99 12.89 5.05
CA LEU A 81 -5.72 12.82 3.61
C LEU A 81 -6.13 14.11 2.89
N CYS A 82 -7.36 14.58 3.14
CA CYS A 82 -7.87 15.82 2.55
C CYS A 82 -7.00 17.02 2.90
N SER A 83 -6.58 17.15 4.17
CA SER A 83 -5.71 18.25 4.61
C SER A 83 -4.35 18.21 3.92
N THR A 84 -3.75 17.03 3.80
CA THR A 84 -2.46 16.85 3.13
C THR A 84 -2.56 17.16 1.65
N ALA A 85 -3.62 16.71 0.98
CA ALA A 85 -3.84 16.91 -0.43
C ALA A 85 -4.03 18.38 -0.84
N GLN A 86 -4.29 19.31 0.11
CA GLN A 86 -4.33 20.74 -0.17
C GLN A 86 -2.96 21.32 -0.56
N THR A 87 -1.88 20.70 -0.14
CA THR A 87 -0.51 21.24 -0.29
C THR A 87 0.46 20.27 -0.95
N LYS A 88 0.12 19.00 -1.07
CA LYS A 88 0.97 17.93 -1.60
C LYS A 88 0.17 17.03 -2.53
N ALA A 89 0.86 16.40 -3.48
CA ALA A 89 0.26 15.34 -4.27
C ALA A 89 0.19 14.06 -3.42
N VAL A 90 -1.01 13.49 -3.28
CA VAL A 90 -1.21 12.23 -2.55
C VAL A 90 -1.72 11.17 -3.49
N TYR A 91 -1.06 10.03 -3.50
CA TYR A 91 -1.41 8.86 -4.31
C TYR A 91 -1.68 7.66 -3.43
N PHE A 92 -2.59 6.81 -3.88
CA PHE A 92 -2.97 5.61 -3.16
C PHE A 92 -3.04 4.40 -4.10
N MET A 93 -2.32 3.36 -3.77
CA MET A 93 -2.38 2.04 -4.38
C MET A 93 -3.10 1.08 -3.43
N HIS A 94 -3.93 0.19 -3.95
CA HIS A 94 -4.60 -0.81 -3.14
C HIS A 94 -3.66 -1.88 -2.61
N GLY A 95 -3.71 -2.13 -1.31
CA GLY A 95 -3.14 -3.33 -0.70
C GLY A 95 -4.15 -4.48 -0.60
N ASN A 96 -3.81 -5.48 0.17
CA ASN A 96 -4.68 -6.64 0.40
C ASN A 96 -5.73 -6.43 1.50
N ARG A 97 -5.59 -5.38 2.30
CA ARG A 97 -6.52 -5.02 3.38
C ARG A 97 -7.55 -3.98 2.96
N ASP A 98 -7.18 -3.12 2.03
CA ASP A 98 -7.92 -1.93 1.67
C ASP A 98 -8.29 -1.85 0.17
N PHE A 99 -8.32 -2.99 -0.51
CA PHE A 99 -8.66 -3.10 -1.94
C PHE A 99 -10.09 -2.64 -2.30
N LEU A 100 -10.94 -2.39 -1.32
CA LEU A 100 -12.29 -1.84 -1.51
C LEU A 100 -12.35 -0.32 -1.33
N VAL A 101 -11.22 0.36 -1.11
CA VAL A 101 -11.17 1.82 -1.20
C VAL A 101 -11.59 2.22 -2.61
N GLY A 102 -12.70 2.93 -2.70
CA GLY A 102 -13.32 3.26 -3.97
C GLY A 102 -13.02 4.66 -4.46
N PRO A 103 -13.41 4.95 -5.72
CA PRO A 103 -13.15 6.24 -6.34
C PRO A 103 -13.89 7.40 -5.64
N ALA A 104 -15.01 7.15 -4.98
CA ALA A 104 -15.75 8.19 -4.26
C ALA A 104 -14.96 8.71 -3.05
N PHE A 105 -14.34 7.82 -2.27
CA PHE A 105 -13.48 8.18 -1.15
C PHE A 105 -12.22 8.92 -1.64
N LEU A 106 -11.53 8.37 -2.64
CA LEU A 106 -10.33 9.00 -3.19
C LEU A 106 -10.61 10.39 -3.73
N GLN A 107 -11.70 10.56 -4.48
CA GLN A 107 -12.11 11.87 -5.00
C GLN A 107 -12.45 12.86 -3.88
N ALA A 108 -13.19 12.43 -2.87
CA ALA A 108 -13.53 13.27 -1.72
C ALA A 108 -12.27 13.76 -0.98
N CYS A 109 -11.23 12.92 -0.89
CA CYS A 109 -9.96 13.27 -0.26
C CYS A 109 -8.96 13.95 -1.20
N GLN A 110 -9.28 14.14 -2.49
CA GLN A 110 -8.37 14.65 -3.53
C GLN A 110 -7.10 13.78 -3.67
N VAL A 111 -7.23 12.49 -3.46
CA VAL A 111 -6.18 11.49 -3.60
C VAL A 111 -6.28 10.84 -4.97
N THR A 112 -5.16 10.64 -5.65
CA THR A 112 -5.12 9.96 -6.94
C THR A 112 -4.87 8.47 -6.75
N GLY A 113 -5.74 7.62 -7.30
CA GLY A 113 -5.54 6.17 -7.32
C GLY A 113 -4.39 5.76 -8.25
N LEU A 114 -3.60 4.79 -7.84
CA LEU A 114 -2.57 4.15 -8.65
C LEU A 114 -2.96 2.70 -8.94
N ASP A 115 -2.72 2.27 -10.17
CA ASP A 115 -2.75 0.85 -10.53
C ASP A 115 -1.54 0.12 -9.93
N ASP A 116 -1.71 -1.19 -9.68
CA ASP A 116 -0.63 -2.07 -9.25
C ASP A 116 -0.31 -3.10 -10.37
N PRO A 117 0.90 -3.03 -10.98
CA PRO A 117 2.01 -2.11 -10.73
C PRO A 117 1.93 -0.76 -11.48
N THR A 118 2.65 0.24 -10.97
CA THR A 118 2.87 1.53 -11.63
C THR A 118 4.35 1.84 -11.76
N ALA A 119 4.80 2.32 -12.94
CA ALA A 119 6.15 2.83 -13.13
C ALA A 119 6.17 4.35 -12.88
N LEU A 120 6.93 4.76 -11.87
CA LEU A 120 7.20 6.18 -11.57
C LEU A 120 8.43 6.63 -12.37
N ASN A 121 8.26 7.68 -13.15
CA ASN A 121 9.36 8.40 -13.80
C ASN A 121 9.72 9.62 -12.96
N PHE A 122 10.88 9.60 -12.29
CA PHE A 122 11.35 10.67 -11.41
C PHE A 122 12.85 10.91 -11.61
N ALA A 123 13.26 12.16 -11.76
CA ALA A 123 14.66 12.57 -11.94
C ALA A 123 15.39 11.80 -13.05
N GLY A 124 14.70 11.46 -14.14
CA GLY A 124 15.27 10.73 -15.29
C GLY A 124 15.44 9.22 -15.06
N GLN A 125 14.99 8.69 -13.93
CA GLN A 125 15.00 7.26 -13.61
C GLN A 125 13.59 6.69 -13.54
N ARG A 126 13.49 5.37 -13.74
CA ARG A 126 12.23 4.61 -13.62
C ARG A 126 12.27 3.71 -12.40
N TRP A 127 11.23 3.80 -11.59
CA TRP A 127 11.00 3.05 -10.37
C TRP A 127 9.72 2.25 -10.53
N LEU A 128 9.74 0.95 -10.30
CA LEU A 128 8.54 0.13 -10.33
C LEU A 128 7.91 0.11 -8.93
N LEU A 129 6.65 0.45 -8.85
CA LEU A 129 5.88 0.50 -7.61
C LEU A 129 4.86 -0.63 -7.60
N SER A 130 4.75 -1.34 -6.51
CA SER A 130 3.73 -2.38 -6.27
C SER A 130 3.40 -2.44 -4.78
N HIS A 131 2.21 -2.92 -4.42
CA HIS A 131 2.01 -3.35 -3.04
C HIS A 131 2.86 -4.58 -2.72
N GLY A 132 3.02 -5.50 -3.66
CA GLY A 132 3.88 -6.68 -3.54
C GLY A 132 3.12 -8.00 -3.38
N ASP A 133 1.89 -7.98 -2.94
CA ASP A 133 1.07 -9.17 -2.66
C ASP A 133 0.86 -10.08 -3.88
N ALA A 134 0.84 -9.49 -5.08
CA ALA A 134 0.71 -10.23 -6.33
C ALA A 134 1.97 -11.04 -6.72
N LEU A 135 3.11 -10.72 -6.10
CA LEU A 135 4.41 -11.35 -6.36
C LEU A 135 4.74 -12.47 -5.35
N CYS A 136 3.91 -12.69 -4.33
CA CYS A 136 4.08 -13.78 -3.35
C CYS A 136 3.54 -15.09 -3.91
N LEU A 137 4.23 -15.65 -4.92
CA LEU A 137 3.72 -16.74 -5.76
C LEU A 137 3.54 -18.07 -5.02
N ASP A 138 4.25 -18.28 -3.93
CA ASP A 138 4.17 -19.51 -3.13
C ASP A 138 2.90 -19.57 -2.28
N ASP A 139 2.20 -18.43 -2.02
CA ASP A 139 0.91 -18.41 -1.33
C ASP A 139 -0.25 -18.57 -2.32
N VAL A 140 -0.38 -19.78 -2.86
CA VAL A 140 -1.39 -20.12 -3.88
C VAL A 140 -2.82 -19.88 -3.37
N ASP A 141 -3.10 -20.20 -2.13
CA ASP A 141 -4.42 -20.01 -1.51
C ASP A 141 -4.77 -18.53 -1.44
N TYR A 142 -3.81 -17.71 -1.03
CA TYR A 142 -3.98 -16.26 -1.01
C TYR A 142 -4.21 -15.69 -2.42
N LEU A 143 -3.43 -16.11 -3.41
CA LEU A 143 -3.59 -15.62 -4.79
C LEU A 143 -4.96 -15.98 -5.38
N GLN A 144 -5.50 -17.17 -5.07
CA GLN A 144 -6.85 -17.55 -5.46
C GLN A 144 -7.90 -16.66 -4.77
N PHE A 145 -7.76 -16.44 -3.47
CA PHE A 145 -8.62 -15.52 -2.71
C PHE A 145 -8.54 -14.10 -3.29
N ARG A 146 -7.33 -13.59 -3.52
CA ARG A 146 -7.09 -12.27 -4.15
C ARG A 146 -7.81 -12.12 -5.48
N ALA A 147 -7.68 -13.10 -6.37
CA ALA A 147 -8.36 -13.09 -7.66
C ALA A 147 -9.89 -13.06 -7.52
N GLN A 148 -10.43 -13.80 -6.54
CA GLN A 148 -11.87 -13.83 -6.26
C GLN A 148 -12.38 -12.47 -5.76
N VAL A 149 -11.76 -11.92 -4.70
CA VAL A 149 -12.28 -10.71 -4.03
C VAL A 149 -12.04 -9.42 -4.83
N ARG A 150 -11.05 -9.43 -5.72
CA ARG A 150 -10.81 -8.32 -6.66
C ARG A 150 -11.67 -8.41 -7.93
N SER A 151 -12.46 -9.47 -8.11
CA SER A 151 -13.38 -9.56 -9.25
C SER A 151 -14.53 -8.54 -9.11
N PRO A 152 -14.94 -7.87 -10.21
CA PRO A 152 -16.04 -6.91 -10.19
C PRO A 152 -17.34 -7.49 -9.63
N GLN A 153 -17.63 -8.75 -9.94
CA GLN A 153 -18.82 -9.45 -9.47
C GLN A 153 -18.83 -9.60 -7.95
N TRP A 154 -17.70 -10.03 -7.36
CA TRP A 154 -17.61 -10.20 -5.91
C TRP A 154 -17.72 -8.86 -5.20
N GLN A 155 -17.01 -7.83 -5.68
CA GLN A 155 -17.05 -6.49 -5.10
C GLN A 155 -18.46 -5.89 -5.16
N GLN A 156 -19.13 -5.99 -6.29
CA GLN A 156 -20.52 -5.52 -6.42
C GLN A 156 -21.45 -6.22 -5.43
N HIS A 157 -21.36 -7.56 -5.31
CA HIS A 157 -22.17 -8.33 -4.39
C HIS A 157 -21.86 -7.98 -2.92
N PHE A 158 -20.60 -7.84 -2.58
CA PHE A 158 -20.17 -7.48 -1.23
C PHE A 158 -20.64 -6.08 -0.85
N LEU A 159 -20.39 -5.09 -1.70
CA LEU A 159 -20.75 -3.69 -1.45
C LEU A 159 -22.27 -3.43 -1.44
N ALA A 160 -23.07 -4.29 -2.05
CA ALA A 160 -24.53 -4.21 -1.97
C ALA A 160 -25.10 -4.64 -0.60
N GLN A 161 -24.30 -5.24 0.27
CA GLN A 161 -24.73 -5.64 1.61
C GLN A 161 -24.73 -4.45 2.57
N PRO A 162 -25.57 -4.46 3.62
CA PRO A 162 -25.51 -3.47 4.68
C PRO A 162 -24.12 -3.36 5.31
N LEU A 163 -23.69 -2.17 5.69
CA LEU A 163 -22.36 -1.89 6.23
C LEU A 163 -21.98 -2.82 7.41
N GLU A 164 -22.93 -3.05 8.33
CA GLU A 164 -22.69 -3.93 9.48
C GLU A 164 -22.43 -5.40 9.08
N GLN A 165 -23.10 -5.88 8.03
CA GLN A 165 -22.83 -7.22 7.51
C GLN A 165 -21.44 -7.29 6.87
N ARG A 166 -21.04 -6.28 6.10
CA ARG A 166 -19.70 -6.19 5.52
C ARG A 166 -18.62 -6.15 6.59
N ARG A 167 -18.82 -5.38 7.66
CA ARG A 167 -17.94 -5.36 8.83
C ARG A 167 -17.83 -6.74 9.51
N ALA A 168 -18.95 -7.46 9.65
CA ALA A 168 -18.94 -8.80 10.23
C ALA A 168 -18.18 -9.81 9.35
N ILE A 169 -18.39 -9.78 8.03
CA ILE A 169 -17.68 -10.64 7.08
C ILE A 169 -16.18 -10.34 7.12
N ALA A 170 -15.79 -9.08 7.09
CA ALA A 170 -14.38 -8.67 7.14
C ALA A 170 -13.69 -9.15 8.43
N ARG A 171 -14.36 -9.01 9.60
CA ARG A 171 -13.85 -9.54 10.87
C ARG A 171 -13.64 -11.06 10.81
N ASN A 172 -14.59 -11.80 10.24
CA ASN A 172 -14.46 -13.27 10.14
C ASN A 172 -13.28 -13.68 9.24
N ILE A 173 -13.12 -13.03 8.08
CA ILE A 173 -11.99 -13.28 7.17
C ILE A 173 -10.67 -13.02 7.89
N ARG A 174 -10.59 -11.92 8.65
CA ARG A 174 -9.41 -11.57 9.43
C ARG A 174 -9.06 -12.62 10.48
N THR A 175 -10.04 -13.01 11.30
CA THR A 175 -9.83 -14.05 12.33
C THR A 175 -9.32 -15.36 11.74
N GLN A 176 -9.83 -15.74 10.56
CA GLN A 176 -9.35 -16.93 9.86
C GLN A 176 -7.90 -16.76 9.37
N SER A 177 -7.56 -15.58 8.84
CA SER A 177 -6.19 -15.26 8.41
C SER A 177 -5.20 -15.30 9.59
N GLU A 178 -5.56 -14.68 10.72
CA GLU A 178 -4.74 -14.70 11.94
C GLU A 178 -4.56 -16.11 12.50
N SER A 179 -5.61 -16.93 12.50
CA SER A 179 -5.54 -18.33 12.94
C SER A 179 -4.56 -19.14 12.08
N ARG A 180 -4.50 -18.90 10.78
CA ARG A 180 -3.52 -19.53 9.88
C ARG A 180 -2.10 -19.05 10.21
N LYS A 181 -1.91 -17.77 10.54
CA LYS A 181 -0.62 -17.22 11.02
C LYS A 181 -0.08 -17.99 12.22
N HIS A 182 -0.90 -18.19 13.22
CA HIS A 182 -0.51 -18.91 14.45
C HIS A 182 -0.26 -20.40 14.22
N ALA A 183 -0.79 -21.00 13.16
CA ALA A 183 -0.53 -22.39 12.79
C ALA A 183 0.84 -22.63 12.13
N GLY A 184 1.71 -21.63 12.06
CA GLY A 184 3.09 -21.77 11.56
C GLY A 184 3.22 -21.68 10.04
N THR A 185 2.25 -21.13 9.34
CA THR A 185 2.36 -20.86 7.90
C THR A 185 3.46 -19.82 7.68
N VAL A 186 4.53 -20.22 6.98
CA VAL A 186 5.57 -19.28 6.55
C VAL A 186 4.97 -18.41 5.45
N TYR A 187 4.95 -17.09 5.66
CA TYR A 187 4.52 -16.18 4.61
C TYR A 187 5.47 -16.26 3.44
N ALA A 188 4.90 -16.41 2.26
CA ALA A 188 5.64 -16.30 1.02
C ALA A 188 6.27 -14.91 0.94
N ASP A 189 7.53 -14.87 0.54
CA ASP A 189 8.20 -13.63 0.17
C ASP A 189 7.94 -13.33 -1.32
N VAL A 190 8.30 -12.15 -1.76
CA VAL A 190 8.23 -11.78 -3.17
C VAL A 190 9.12 -12.71 -3.99
N ASP A 191 8.57 -13.35 -5.03
CA ASP A 191 9.33 -14.19 -5.95
C ASP A 191 10.31 -13.34 -6.76
N SER A 192 11.60 -13.60 -6.58
CA SER A 192 12.68 -12.83 -7.20
C SER A 192 12.64 -12.91 -8.73
N THR A 193 12.25 -14.06 -9.28
CA THR A 193 12.17 -14.27 -10.74
C THR A 193 11.04 -13.43 -11.32
N ALA A 194 9.87 -13.45 -10.69
CA ALA A 194 8.74 -12.64 -11.10
C ALA A 194 9.03 -11.14 -10.94
N ALA A 195 9.68 -10.73 -9.85
CA ALA A 195 10.12 -9.35 -9.65
C ALA A 195 11.07 -8.88 -10.78
N CYS A 196 12.04 -9.70 -11.16
CA CYS A 196 12.93 -9.41 -12.30
C CYS A 196 12.16 -9.27 -13.61
N GLN A 197 11.19 -10.15 -13.86
CA GLN A 197 10.36 -10.08 -15.09
C GLN A 197 9.53 -8.78 -15.12
N TRP A 198 8.95 -8.38 -13.99
CA TRP A 198 8.20 -7.14 -13.90
C TRP A 198 9.08 -5.91 -14.11
N LEU A 199 10.27 -5.89 -13.48
CA LEU A 199 11.25 -4.82 -13.67
C LEU A 199 11.68 -4.67 -15.12
N GLN A 200 12.00 -5.79 -15.79
CA GLN A 200 12.39 -5.80 -17.20
C GLN A 200 11.28 -5.28 -18.11
N ALA A 201 10.04 -5.72 -17.88
CA ALA A 201 8.89 -5.28 -18.67
C ALA A 201 8.55 -3.80 -18.46
N ALA A 202 8.76 -3.29 -17.23
CA ALA A 202 8.59 -1.88 -16.89
C ALA A 202 9.79 -1.00 -17.30
N HIS A 203 10.89 -1.58 -17.81
CA HIS A 203 12.17 -0.88 -18.04
C HIS A 203 12.65 -0.11 -16.80
N ALA A 204 12.44 -0.68 -15.61
CA ALA A 204 12.87 -0.14 -14.32
C ALA A 204 14.01 -0.97 -13.72
N SER A 205 14.85 -0.36 -12.88
CA SER A 205 15.94 -1.06 -12.20
C SER A 205 15.62 -1.38 -10.74
N THR A 206 14.66 -0.71 -10.13
CA THR A 206 14.31 -0.88 -8.72
C THR A 206 12.81 -1.05 -8.55
N LEU A 207 12.42 -2.12 -7.85
CA LEU A 207 11.08 -2.35 -7.35
C LEU A 207 10.98 -1.81 -5.92
N ILE A 208 9.97 -0.97 -5.66
CA ILE A 208 9.60 -0.50 -4.31
C ILE A 208 8.27 -1.14 -3.97
N HIS A 209 8.21 -1.86 -2.85
CA HIS A 209 6.99 -2.56 -2.44
C HIS A 209 6.86 -2.69 -0.91
N GLY A 210 5.65 -3.02 -0.43
CA GLY A 210 5.31 -3.32 0.95
C GLY A 210 5.00 -4.79 1.18
N HIS A 211 3.89 -5.06 1.86
CA HIS A 211 3.22 -6.34 2.08
C HIS A 211 3.96 -7.34 2.97
N THR A 212 5.25 -7.55 2.79
CA THR A 212 5.99 -8.61 3.50
C THR A 212 6.41 -8.20 4.92
N HIS A 213 6.33 -6.92 5.27
CA HIS A 213 6.74 -6.36 6.58
C HIS A 213 8.19 -6.73 6.97
N ARG A 214 9.07 -6.81 5.97
CA ARG A 214 10.49 -7.15 6.14
C ARG A 214 11.35 -6.08 5.48
N PRO A 215 11.44 -4.88 6.08
CA PRO A 215 12.15 -3.76 5.46
C PRO A 215 13.62 -4.14 5.18
N ALA A 216 13.98 -4.13 3.91
CA ALA A 216 15.30 -4.51 3.41
C ALA A 216 15.52 -3.97 2.00
N GLU A 217 16.78 -4.06 1.56
CA GLU A 217 17.17 -3.88 0.16
C GLU A 217 17.79 -5.18 -0.34
N HIS A 218 17.32 -5.63 -1.50
CA HIS A 218 17.78 -6.87 -2.11
C HIS A 218 18.41 -6.60 -3.47
N ASP A 219 19.61 -7.14 -3.68
CA ASP A 219 20.20 -7.24 -5.01
C ASP A 219 19.63 -8.48 -5.71
N LEU A 220 18.87 -8.25 -6.79
CA LEU A 220 18.28 -9.31 -7.61
C LEU A 220 19.22 -9.76 -8.75
N GLY A 221 20.40 -9.19 -8.82
CA GLY A 221 21.38 -9.43 -9.88
C GLY A 221 21.13 -8.58 -11.14
N ASN A 222 22.14 -8.53 -12.01
CA ASN A 222 22.08 -7.80 -13.29
C ASN A 222 21.70 -6.32 -13.17
N GLY A 223 22.00 -5.68 -12.03
CA GLY A 223 21.64 -4.28 -11.76
C GLY A 223 20.17 -4.05 -11.43
N LEU A 224 19.43 -5.11 -11.11
CA LEU A 224 18.07 -5.04 -10.62
C LEU A 224 18.02 -5.14 -9.10
N HIS A 225 17.16 -4.36 -8.48
CA HIS A 225 17.04 -4.25 -7.02
C HIS A 225 15.57 -4.31 -6.58
N SER A 226 15.37 -4.70 -5.33
CA SER A 226 14.08 -4.58 -4.65
C SER A 226 14.27 -3.88 -3.31
N THR A 227 13.41 -2.93 -2.99
CA THR A 227 13.37 -2.21 -1.72
C THR A 227 12.02 -2.44 -1.07
N VAL A 228 12.03 -3.09 0.10
CA VAL A 228 10.83 -3.40 0.88
C VAL A 228 10.57 -2.27 1.86
N LEU A 229 9.37 -1.73 1.89
CA LEU A 229 8.91 -0.71 2.84
C LEU A 229 8.74 -1.32 4.24
N SER A 230 8.83 -0.48 5.26
CA SER A 230 8.51 -0.85 6.63
C SER A 230 7.00 -0.83 6.87
N ASP A 231 6.52 -1.77 7.67
CA ASP A 231 5.24 -1.64 8.35
C ASP A 231 5.31 -0.59 9.48
N TRP A 232 4.13 -0.11 9.91
CA TRP A 232 4.03 0.83 11.02
C TRP A 232 3.35 0.15 12.21
N ASP A 233 4.06 0.10 13.33
CA ASP A 233 3.57 -0.49 14.58
C ASP A 233 4.22 0.23 15.76
N LEU A 234 3.52 1.20 16.31
CA LEU A 234 3.98 2.01 17.45
C LEU A 234 3.74 1.31 18.79
N ALA A 235 3.00 0.19 18.79
CA ALA A 235 2.84 -0.64 19.99
C ALA A 235 3.99 -1.66 20.16
N ALA A 236 4.73 -1.96 19.07
CA ALA A 236 5.87 -2.86 19.12
C ALA A 236 7.06 -2.29 19.92
N THR A 237 7.97 -3.17 20.31
CA THR A 237 9.25 -2.77 20.90
C THR A 237 10.39 -3.46 20.14
N PRO A 238 11.25 -2.74 19.40
CA PRO A 238 11.20 -1.27 19.18
C PRO A 238 9.99 -0.84 18.35
N HIS A 239 9.58 0.40 18.47
CA HIS A 239 8.56 1.00 17.60
C HIS A 239 9.00 0.93 16.14
N ARG A 240 8.05 0.72 15.22
CA ARG A 240 8.31 0.74 13.79
C ARG A 240 7.44 1.81 13.13
N ALA A 241 8.09 2.78 12.52
CA ALA A 241 7.51 3.74 11.60
C ALA A 241 8.65 4.34 10.77
N GLU A 242 8.60 4.15 9.48
CA GLU A 242 9.66 4.58 8.57
C GLU A 242 9.05 5.04 7.24
N VAL A 243 9.64 6.06 6.68
CA VAL A 243 9.33 6.55 5.33
C VAL A 243 10.52 6.24 4.42
N LEU A 244 10.26 5.72 3.26
CA LEU A 244 11.28 5.63 2.20
C LEU A 244 11.18 6.90 1.36
N ARG A 245 12.24 7.71 1.36
CA ARG A 245 12.32 8.99 0.64
C ARG A 245 13.17 8.87 -0.60
N LEU A 246 12.64 9.33 -1.71
CA LEU A 246 13.32 9.43 -2.99
C LEU A 246 13.62 10.90 -3.31
N THR A 247 14.89 11.17 -3.64
CA THR A 247 15.37 12.45 -4.15
C THR A 247 16.20 12.22 -5.43
N ASP A 248 16.76 13.24 -6.01
CA ASP A 248 17.75 13.14 -7.10
C ASP A 248 19.03 12.39 -6.67
N SER A 249 19.29 12.33 -5.37
CA SER A 249 20.42 11.58 -4.78
C SER A 249 20.13 10.10 -4.54
N GLY A 250 18.90 9.64 -4.78
CA GLY A 250 18.45 8.26 -4.59
C GLY A 250 17.52 8.06 -3.40
N LEU A 251 17.41 6.81 -2.95
CA LEU A 251 16.53 6.38 -1.86
C LEU A 251 17.22 6.55 -0.50
N GLN A 252 16.44 6.97 0.49
CA GLN A 252 16.87 7.08 1.89
C GLN A 252 15.73 6.63 2.81
N ARG A 253 16.03 5.83 3.83
CA ARG A 253 15.11 5.46 4.90
C ARG A 253 15.11 6.55 5.99
N ILE A 254 13.94 7.03 6.34
CA ILE A 254 13.71 8.09 7.35
C ILE A 254 12.91 7.48 8.51
N PRO A 255 13.57 7.08 9.60
CA PRO A 255 12.85 6.63 10.78
C PRO A 255 12.06 7.78 11.40
N LEU A 256 10.84 7.49 11.88
CA LEU A 256 9.95 8.45 12.54
C LEU A 256 9.77 8.15 14.04
N ALA A 257 10.18 6.95 14.48
CA ALA A 257 10.07 6.48 15.86
C ALA A 257 11.41 6.00 16.39
#